data_b7c927311076a61c65dda1d14f13e9e1
#
_entry.id   b7c927311076a61c65dda1d14f13e9e1
#
_cell.length_a   1.000
_cell.length_b   1.000
_cell.length_c   1.000
_cell.angle_alpha   90.00
_cell.angle_beta   90.00
_cell.angle_gamma   90.00
#
_symmetry.space_group_name_H-M   'P 1'
#
loop_
_entity.id
_entity.type
_entity.pdbx_description
1 polymer ?
#
loop_
_entity_poly.entity_id
_entity_poly.type
_entity_poly.pdbx_seq_one_letter_code
_entity_poly.pdbx_strand_id
1 'polypeptide(L)'
;MDTIGKVIATEKQPSTIENFTFWTKKDLKLKPFDVVVVEHINDSKTFGVIEEISHMTDSPSALAGFISSDFGDIESKSYTDRIGMNYVRCKVVGNDKDVYIPVQEGKKVYLATASEIKMALGLDQVKNPIPAGYIKMYEGTNEQILPVNFNSHFLIGPEGAHLNISGISGLASKTSYAMFLMKAIQDVAIRENKESVA
;
A
#
# COMPACT_ATOMS: atom_id res chain seq x y z
N MET A 1 -14.56 1.38 -12.11
CA MET A 1 -13.49 1.91 -11.24
C MET A 1 -13.02 3.21 -11.83
N ASP A 2 -12.87 4.24 -11.00
CA ASP A 2 -12.38 5.53 -11.47
C ASP A 2 -10.87 5.48 -11.63
N THR A 3 -10.39 5.98 -12.78
CA THR A 3 -8.96 6.13 -13.04
C THR A 3 -8.37 7.17 -12.09
N ILE A 4 -7.38 6.79 -11.29
CA ILE A 4 -6.70 7.67 -10.34
C ILE A 4 -5.44 8.30 -10.92
N GLY A 5 -4.85 7.71 -11.96
CA GLY A 5 -3.65 8.22 -12.61
C GLY A 5 -3.27 7.41 -13.84
N LYS A 6 -2.11 7.73 -14.40
CA LYS A 6 -1.50 7.01 -15.52
C LYS A 6 -0.02 6.77 -15.26
N VAL A 7 0.46 5.60 -15.65
CA VAL A 7 1.88 5.23 -15.56
C VAL A 7 2.71 6.19 -16.41
N ILE A 8 3.82 6.62 -15.86
CA ILE A 8 4.85 7.39 -16.54
C ILE A 8 6.15 6.58 -16.53
N ALA A 9 6.80 6.52 -17.66
CA ALA A 9 8.13 5.94 -17.80
C ALA A 9 8.99 6.85 -18.67
N THR A 10 10.17 7.15 -18.22
CA THR A 10 11.13 8.01 -18.95
C THR A 10 12.47 7.31 -19.05
N GLU A 11 13.34 7.81 -19.94
CA GLU A 11 14.70 7.29 -20.05
C GLU A 11 15.47 7.35 -18.71
N LYS A 12 15.25 8.42 -17.91
CA LYS A 12 15.91 8.60 -16.61
C LYS A 12 15.23 7.81 -15.48
N GLN A 13 13.94 7.51 -15.63
CA GLN A 13 13.13 6.79 -14.64
C GLN A 13 12.25 5.77 -15.35
N PRO A 14 12.83 4.66 -15.83
CA PRO A 14 12.07 3.61 -16.50
C PRO A 14 11.21 2.83 -15.50
N SER A 15 10.09 2.30 -15.96
CA SER A 15 9.43 1.20 -15.25
C SER A 15 10.31 -0.03 -15.29
N THR A 16 10.32 -0.77 -14.19
CA THR A 16 11.04 -2.06 -14.06
C THR A 16 10.07 -3.16 -13.67
N ILE A 17 10.55 -4.39 -13.58
CA ILE A 17 9.75 -5.51 -13.06
C ILE A 17 9.41 -5.34 -11.57
N GLU A 18 10.16 -4.51 -10.84
CA GLU A 18 9.98 -4.29 -9.40
C GLU A 18 9.25 -2.98 -9.09
N ASN A 19 9.35 -1.99 -9.96
CA ASN A 19 8.85 -0.64 -9.67
C ASN A 19 8.22 0.00 -10.89
N PHE A 20 7.17 0.76 -10.66
CA PHE A 20 6.61 1.68 -11.63
C PHE A 20 6.22 2.99 -10.95
N THR A 21 6.03 4.00 -11.76
CA THR A 21 5.63 5.32 -11.31
C THR A 21 4.41 5.80 -12.07
N PHE A 22 3.55 6.54 -11.43
CA PHE A 22 2.41 7.15 -12.09
C PHE A 22 2.18 8.58 -11.61
N TRP A 23 1.55 9.41 -12.45
CA TRP A 23 1.07 10.72 -12.06
C TRP A 23 -0.42 10.66 -11.73
N THR A 24 -0.83 11.49 -10.79
CA THR A 24 -2.22 11.60 -10.35
C THR A 24 -2.65 13.04 -10.18
N LYS A 25 -3.96 13.25 -10.06
CA LYS A 25 -4.53 14.58 -9.80
C LYS A 25 -4.02 15.14 -8.47
N LYS A 26 -3.84 16.48 -8.42
CA LYS A 26 -3.33 17.19 -7.25
C LYS A 26 -4.13 16.92 -5.97
N ASP A 27 -5.46 16.79 -6.09
CA ASP A 27 -6.37 16.72 -4.94
C ASP A 27 -6.71 15.27 -4.52
N LEU A 28 -6.12 14.27 -5.18
CA LEU A 28 -6.37 12.88 -4.82
C LEU A 28 -5.60 12.50 -3.56
N LYS A 29 -6.32 12.02 -2.55
CA LYS A 29 -5.73 11.54 -1.30
C LYS A 29 -5.30 10.10 -1.45
N LEU A 30 -3.99 9.89 -1.42
CA LEU A 30 -3.33 8.59 -1.40
C LEU A 30 -2.41 8.54 -0.18
N LYS A 31 -2.09 7.33 0.27
CA LYS A 31 -1.18 7.12 1.40
C LYS A 31 -0.08 6.12 1.02
N PRO A 32 1.10 6.22 1.64
CA PRO A 32 2.04 5.11 1.64
C PRO A 32 1.37 3.83 2.11
N PHE A 33 1.72 2.72 1.48
CA PHE A 33 1.16 1.37 1.68
C PHE A 33 -0.24 1.12 1.09
N ASP A 34 -0.91 2.11 0.50
CA ASP A 34 -2.11 1.83 -0.30
C ASP A 34 -1.75 0.95 -1.52
N VAL A 35 -2.65 0.04 -1.87
CA VAL A 35 -2.48 -0.86 -3.03
C VAL A 35 -3.17 -0.25 -4.24
N VAL A 36 -2.46 -0.23 -5.36
CA VAL A 36 -2.97 0.21 -6.66
C VAL A 36 -2.90 -0.90 -7.68
N VAL A 37 -3.76 -0.82 -8.68
CA VAL A 37 -3.86 -1.77 -9.79
C VAL A 37 -3.59 -1.06 -11.10
N VAL A 38 -2.78 -1.67 -11.94
CA VAL A 38 -2.48 -1.18 -13.29
C VAL A 38 -2.91 -2.21 -14.32
N GLU A 39 -3.61 -1.77 -15.35
CA GLU A 39 -3.87 -2.59 -16.53
C GLU A 39 -2.55 -2.95 -17.22
N HIS A 40 -2.38 -4.22 -17.54
CA HIS A 40 -1.16 -4.72 -18.15
C HIS A 40 -1.46 -5.47 -19.45
N ILE A 41 -0.45 -6.02 -20.09
CA ILE A 41 -0.63 -6.81 -21.31
C ILE A 41 -1.44 -8.09 -21.04
N ASN A 42 -2.03 -8.64 -22.09
CA ASN A 42 -2.83 -9.87 -22.05
C ASN A 42 -4.02 -9.81 -21.07
N ASP A 43 -4.60 -8.61 -20.91
CA ASP A 43 -5.68 -8.35 -19.95
C ASP A 43 -5.31 -8.78 -18.52
N SER A 44 -4.03 -8.71 -18.18
CA SER A 44 -3.55 -8.94 -16.81
C SER A 44 -3.56 -7.65 -16.01
N LYS A 45 -3.46 -7.81 -14.69
CA LYS A 45 -3.39 -6.72 -13.73
C LYS A 45 -2.12 -6.83 -12.91
N THR A 46 -1.34 -5.76 -12.86
CA THR A 46 -0.18 -5.65 -11.97
C THR A 46 -0.56 -4.88 -10.73
N PHE A 47 -0.20 -5.40 -9.58
CA PHE A 47 -0.44 -4.79 -8.27
C PHE A 47 0.81 -4.07 -7.78
N GLY A 48 0.63 -2.84 -7.29
CA GLY A 48 1.69 -2.07 -6.69
C GLY A 48 1.31 -1.54 -5.32
N VAL A 49 2.27 -1.48 -4.41
CA VAL A 49 2.15 -0.80 -3.12
C VAL A 49 2.83 0.56 -3.23
N ILE A 50 2.13 1.61 -2.80
CA ILE A 50 2.66 2.98 -2.80
C ILE A 50 3.80 3.08 -1.77
N GLU A 51 5.00 3.44 -2.24
CA GLU A 51 6.16 3.71 -1.40
C GLU A 51 6.33 5.20 -1.10
N GLU A 52 6.15 6.04 -2.11
CA GLU A 52 6.44 7.47 -2.02
C GLU A 52 5.46 8.28 -2.86
N ILE A 53 5.07 9.43 -2.33
CA ILE A 53 4.25 10.41 -3.03
C ILE A 53 5.01 11.74 -3.00
N SER A 54 5.35 12.28 -4.17
CA SER A 54 6.06 13.53 -4.34
C SER A 54 5.23 14.50 -5.17
N HIS A 55 5.35 15.78 -4.89
CA HIS A 55 4.74 16.84 -5.70
C HIS A 55 5.79 17.46 -6.61
N MET A 56 5.49 17.57 -7.90
CA MET A 56 6.35 18.21 -8.89
C MET A 56 5.65 19.40 -9.52
N THR A 57 6.42 20.43 -9.78
CA THR A 57 5.97 21.62 -10.52
C THR A 57 6.91 21.89 -11.69
N ASP A 58 6.56 22.81 -12.55
CA ASP A 58 7.36 23.29 -13.69
C ASP A 58 8.55 24.18 -13.27
N SER A 59 8.74 24.43 -11.96
CA SER A 59 9.88 25.23 -11.48
C SER A 59 11.20 24.47 -11.62
N PRO A 60 12.20 25.02 -12.31
CA PRO A 60 13.48 24.34 -12.52
C PRO A 60 14.33 24.29 -11.24
N SER A 61 14.07 25.14 -10.26
CA SER A 61 14.78 25.18 -8.98
C SER A 61 13.97 25.88 -7.89
N ALA A 62 14.35 25.67 -6.62
CA ALA A 62 13.77 26.38 -5.48
C ALA A 62 13.97 27.90 -5.60
N LEU A 63 15.13 28.35 -6.10
CA LEU A 63 15.41 29.77 -6.32
C LEU A 63 14.48 30.36 -7.39
N ALA A 64 14.25 29.66 -8.50
CA ALA A 64 13.31 30.10 -9.52
C ALA A 64 11.88 30.17 -8.98
N GLY A 65 11.49 29.25 -8.10
CA GLY A 65 10.23 29.30 -7.37
C GLY A 65 10.12 30.54 -6.48
N PHE A 66 11.15 30.80 -5.69
CA PHE A 66 11.25 31.98 -4.82
C PHE A 66 11.12 33.31 -5.60
N ILE A 67 11.90 33.48 -6.67
CA ILE A 67 11.87 34.70 -7.50
C ILE A 67 10.47 34.90 -8.13
N SER A 68 9.87 33.85 -8.66
CA SER A 68 8.56 33.94 -9.30
C SER A 68 7.39 34.10 -8.32
N SER A 69 7.63 33.92 -7.03
CA SER A 69 6.69 34.18 -5.94
C SER A 69 6.98 35.52 -5.26
N ASP A 70 7.28 36.55 -6.06
CA ASP A 70 7.56 37.91 -5.61
C ASP A 70 8.61 37.97 -4.50
N PHE A 71 9.75 37.31 -4.76
CA PHE A 71 10.89 37.21 -3.84
C PHE A 71 10.52 36.67 -2.45
N GLY A 72 9.56 35.74 -2.39
CA GLY A 72 9.16 35.06 -1.16
C GLY A 72 8.16 35.83 -0.32
N ASP A 73 7.45 36.79 -0.90
CA ASP A 73 6.29 37.40 -0.25
C ASP A 73 5.16 36.36 -0.16
N ILE A 74 4.95 35.82 1.04
CA ILE A 74 3.92 34.80 1.30
C ILE A 74 2.50 35.37 1.33
N GLU A 75 2.34 36.67 1.45
CA GLU A 75 1.06 37.36 1.46
C GLU A 75 0.60 37.74 0.03
N SER A 76 1.53 37.76 -0.93
CA SER A 76 1.20 38.08 -2.31
C SER A 76 0.33 36.99 -2.94
N LYS A 77 -0.73 37.38 -3.61
CA LYS A 77 -1.53 36.44 -4.42
C LYS A 77 -0.76 36.13 -5.69
N SER A 78 -0.43 34.86 -5.88
CA SER A 78 0.09 34.38 -7.16
C SER A 78 -0.95 34.66 -8.25
N TYR A 79 -0.58 35.41 -9.29
CA TYR A 79 -1.45 35.72 -10.42
C TYR A 79 -1.70 34.51 -11.33
N THR A 80 -0.84 33.48 -11.24
CA THR A 80 -0.95 32.23 -11.99
C THR A 80 -0.60 31.06 -11.09
N ASP A 81 -1.51 30.10 -10.96
CA ASP A 81 -1.19 28.84 -10.36
C ASP A 81 -0.19 28.07 -11.22
N ARG A 82 0.91 27.62 -10.60
CA ARG A 82 1.87 26.76 -11.30
C ARG A 82 1.25 25.42 -11.63
N ILE A 83 1.53 24.94 -12.82
CA ILE A 83 1.21 23.57 -13.20
C ILE A 83 1.99 22.64 -12.29
N GLY A 84 1.26 21.76 -11.61
CA GLY A 84 1.83 20.76 -10.71
C GLY A 84 1.08 19.45 -10.80
N MET A 85 1.78 18.37 -10.51
CA MET A 85 1.22 17.03 -10.41
C MET A 85 1.79 16.29 -9.21
N ASN A 86 1.01 15.37 -8.68
CA ASN A 86 1.54 14.38 -7.74
C ASN A 86 2.11 13.20 -8.51
N TYR A 87 3.29 12.81 -8.09
CA TYR A 87 4.10 11.76 -8.66
C TYR A 87 4.22 10.64 -7.61
N VAL A 88 3.77 9.45 -7.96
CA VAL A 88 3.62 8.33 -7.03
C VAL A 88 4.51 7.18 -7.48
N ARG A 89 5.42 6.76 -6.62
CA ARG A 89 6.27 5.59 -6.84
C ARG A 89 5.69 4.38 -6.13
N CYS A 90 5.59 3.27 -6.86
CA CYS A 90 5.06 2.02 -6.38
C CYS A 90 6.05 0.87 -6.54
N LYS A 91 6.08 0.01 -5.53
CA LYS A 91 6.73 -1.30 -5.63
C LYS A 91 5.73 -2.33 -6.15
N VAL A 92 6.12 -3.07 -7.18
CA VAL A 92 5.33 -4.19 -7.70
C VAL A 92 5.33 -5.32 -6.68
N VAL A 93 4.15 -5.81 -6.33
CA VAL A 93 3.97 -6.92 -5.38
C VAL A 93 3.39 -8.17 -6.02
N GLY A 94 2.92 -8.09 -7.26
CA GLY A 94 2.45 -9.24 -8.01
C GLY A 94 1.70 -8.87 -9.28
N ASN A 95 1.33 -9.90 -10.02
CA ASN A 95 0.48 -9.84 -11.21
C ASN A 95 -0.47 -11.02 -11.18
N ASP A 96 -1.73 -10.85 -11.59
CA ASP A 96 -2.78 -11.87 -11.52
C ASP A 96 -2.60 -13.02 -12.53
N LYS A 97 -1.70 -12.87 -13.49
CA LYS A 97 -1.39 -13.88 -14.52
C LYS A 97 0.11 -14.17 -14.68
N ASP A 98 0.89 -13.90 -13.64
CA ASP A 98 2.33 -14.14 -13.60
C ASP A 98 3.10 -13.49 -14.77
N VAL A 99 2.71 -12.27 -15.14
CA VAL A 99 3.39 -11.50 -16.18
C VAL A 99 4.54 -10.70 -15.57
N TYR A 100 5.78 -11.08 -15.87
CA TYR A 100 7.01 -10.50 -15.32
C TYR A 100 7.71 -9.57 -16.32
N ILE A 101 6.97 -8.61 -16.89
CA ILE A 101 7.56 -7.54 -17.69
C ILE A 101 7.19 -6.18 -17.09
N PRO A 102 7.98 -5.12 -17.34
CA PRO A 102 7.66 -3.79 -16.83
C PRO A 102 6.32 -3.27 -17.30
N VAL A 103 5.60 -2.58 -16.44
CA VAL A 103 4.36 -1.88 -16.79
C VAL A 103 4.66 -0.80 -17.81
N GLN A 104 3.89 -0.74 -18.89
CA GLN A 104 4.09 0.21 -19.98
C GLN A 104 3.56 1.60 -19.63
N GLU A 105 4.20 2.62 -20.21
CA GLU A 105 3.75 4.01 -20.13
C GLU A 105 2.29 4.18 -20.59
N GLY A 106 1.59 5.16 -19.99
CA GLY A 106 0.23 5.53 -20.35
C GLY A 106 -0.86 4.60 -19.83
N LYS A 107 -0.51 3.45 -19.24
CA LYS A 107 -1.49 2.54 -18.63
C LYS A 107 -2.21 3.21 -17.48
N LYS A 108 -3.51 2.92 -17.38
CA LYS A 108 -4.35 3.49 -16.31
C LYS A 108 -4.09 2.81 -14.98
N VAL A 109 -4.16 3.61 -13.93
CA VAL A 109 -3.99 3.18 -12.54
C VAL A 109 -5.31 3.37 -11.80
N TYR A 110 -5.67 2.40 -10.95
CA TYR A 110 -6.90 2.36 -10.17
C TYR A 110 -6.60 2.02 -8.71
N LEU A 111 -7.50 2.36 -7.79
CA LEU A 111 -7.48 1.78 -6.44
C LEU A 111 -7.88 0.31 -6.52
N ALA A 112 -7.21 -0.54 -5.76
CA ALA A 112 -7.53 -1.96 -5.72
C ALA A 112 -8.84 -2.21 -4.96
N THR A 113 -9.61 -3.19 -5.43
CA THR A 113 -10.76 -3.72 -4.69
C THR A 113 -10.31 -4.60 -3.53
N ALA A 114 -11.22 -4.92 -2.62
CA ALA A 114 -10.93 -5.82 -1.49
C ALA A 114 -10.35 -7.18 -1.92
N SER A 115 -10.84 -7.75 -3.02
CA SER A 115 -10.32 -9.01 -3.57
C SER A 115 -8.91 -8.85 -4.17
N GLU A 116 -8.67 -7.75 -4.86
CA GLU A 116 -7.35 -7.45 -5.44
C GLU A 116 -6.31 -7.15 -4.35
N ILE A 117 -6.69 -6.47 -3.26
CA ILE A 117 -5.81 -6.25 -2.12
C ILE A 117 -5.42 -7.59 -1.46
N LYS A 118 -6.39 -8.49 -1.26
CA LYS A 118 -6.11 -9.82 -0.70
C LYS A 118 -5.14 -10.60 -1.58
N MET A 119 -5.35 -10.58 -2.89
CA MET A 119 -4.48 -11.25 -3.86
C MET A 119 -3.08 -10.62 -3.85
N ALA A 120 -2.98 -9.29 -3.94
CA ALA A 120 -1.72 -8.55 -3.96
C ALA A 120 -0.85 -8.80 -2.72
N LEU A 121 -1.49 -8.90 -1.55
CA LEU A 121 -0.82 -9.09 -0.26
C LEU A 121 -0.77 -10.55 0.20
N GLY A 122 -1.31 -11.49 -0.59
CA GLY A 122 -1.36 -12.91 -0.24
C GLY A 122 -2.21 -13.26 0.98
N LEU A 123 -3.18 -12.40 1.35
CA LEU A 123 -3.98 -12.55 2.56
C LEU A 123 -4.95 -13.74 2.51
N ASP A 124 -5.30 -14.18 1.33
CA ASP A 124 -6.18 -15.34 1.07
C ASP A 124 -5.41 -16.67 1.00
N GLN A 125 -4.08 -16.63 0.94
CA GLN A 125 -3.22 -17.82 0.87
C GLN A 125 -2.73 -18.32 2.23
N VAL A 126 -3.11 -17.64 3.32
CA VAL A 126 -2.68 -17.99 4.67
C VAL A 126 -3.29 -19.33 5.09
N LYS A 127 -2.44 -20.34 5.26
CA LYS A 127 -2.84 -21.66 5.78
C LYS A 127 -3.00 -21.60 7.30
N ASN A 128 -3.97 -22.36 7.85
CA ASN A 128 -4.25 -22.41 9.30
C ASN A 128 -4.34 -21.00 9.92
N PRO A 129 -5.31 -20.16 9.49
CA PRO A 129 -5.35 -18.76 9.83
C PRO A 129 -5.72 -18.50 11.29
N ILE A 130 -4.92 -17.72 11.98
CA ILE A 130 -5.21 -17.14 13.29
C ILE A 130 -5.48 -15.64 13.10
N PRO A 131 -6.63 -15.11 13.53
CA PRO A 131 -6.91 -13.68 13.44
C PRO A 131 -5.81 -12.85 14.11
N ALA A 132 -5.23 -11.92 13.35
CA ALA A 132 -4.14 -11.07 13.81
C ALA A 132 -4.55 -9.60 13.94
N GLY A 133 -5.57 -9.17 13.19
CA GLY A 133 -6.05 -7.79 13.18
C GLY A 133 -6.72 -7.42 11.86
N TYR A 134 -6.71 -6.14 11.58
CA TYR A 134 -7.27 -5.58 10.35
C TYR A 134 -6.29 -4.59 9.74
N ILE A 135 -6.24 -4.53 8.42
CA ILE A 135 -5.65 -3.42 7.67
C ILE A 135 -6.75 -2.51 7.16
N LYS A 136 -6.49 -1.22 7.22
CA LYS A 136 -7.37 -0.18 6.70
C LYS A 136 -6.65 0.53 5.56
N MET A 137 -7.24 0.50 4.38
CA MET A 137 -6.74 1.16 3.19
C MET A 137 -7.71 2.21 2.70
N TYR A 138 -7.17 3.22 2.05
CA TYR A 138 -7.86 4.38 1.49
C TYR A 138 -8.60 5.24 2.52
N GLU A 139 -9.31 6.26 2.04
CA GLU A 139 -10.13 7.16 2.86
C GLU A 139 -11.49 7.41 2.24
N GLY A 140 -12.44 7.83 3.08
CA GLY A 140 -13.77 8.24 2.66
C GLY A 140 -14.58 7.09 2.08
N THR A 141 -15.22 7.33 0.94
CA THR A 141 -16.12 6.36 0.30
C THR A 141 -15.43 5.12 -0.26
N ASN A 142 -14.11 5.18 -0.44
CA ASN A 142 -13.30 4.09 -0.96
C ASN A 142 -12.64 3.25 0.14
N GLU A 143 -12.90 3.54 1.41
CA GLU A 143 -12.31 2.84 2.54
C GLU A 143 -12.52 1.34 2.46
N GLN A 144 -11.43 0.58 2.65
CA GLN A 144 -11.42 -0.88 2.70
C GLN A 144 -10.85 -1.33 4.05
N ILE A 145 -11.58 -2.19 4.76
CA ILE A 145 -11.13 -2.83 6.00
C ILE A 145 -11.07 -4.32 5.75
N LEU A 146 -9.89 -4.90 5.84
CA LEU A 146 -9.64 -6.30 5.52
C LEU A 146 -9.03 -7.02 6.72
N PRO A 147 -9.52 -8.23 7.08
CA PRO A 147 -8.91 -9.02 8.12
C PRO A 147 -7.53 -9.51 7.68
N VAL A 148 -6.61 -9.51 8.64
CA VAL A 148 -5.26 -10.08 8.50
C VAL A 148 -5.16 -11.27 9.42
N ASN A 149 -4.63 -12.37 8.91
CA ASN A 149 -4.41 -13.59 9.66
C ASN A 149 -2.91 -13.93 9.68
N PHE A 150 -2.46 -14.51 10.78
CA PHE A 150 -1.18 -15.19 10.84
C PHE A 150 -1.36 -16.68 10.53
N ASN A 151 -0.35 -17.31 9.99
CA ASN A 151 -0.30 -18.76 9.87
C ASN A 151 0.11 -19.36 11.21
N SER A 152 -0.76 -20.21 11.79
CA SER A 152 -0.51 -20.80 13.11
C SER A 152 0.79 -21.58 13.22
N HIS A 153 1.27 -22.18 12.12
CA HIS A 153 2.55 -22.91 12.10
C HIS A 153 3.75 -22.05 12.47
N PHE A 154 3.70 -20.74 12.21
CA PHE A 154 4.76 -19.81 12.59
C PHE A 154 4.58 -19.20 13.99
N LEU A 155 3.40 -19.38 14.61
CA LEU A 155 3.13 -18.89 15.95
C LEU A 155 3.33 -19.95 17.02
N ILE A 156 2.81 -21.16 16.77
CA ILE A 156 2.74 -22.26 17.74
C ILE A 156 3.13 -23.61 17.11
N GLY A 157 3.66 -23.63 15.91
CA GLY A 157 3.97 -24.84 15.18
C GLY A 157 5.24 -25.53 15.67
N PRO A 158 5.51 -26.76 15.19
CA PRO A 158 6.59 -27.62 15.69
C PRO A 158 8.00 -27.13 15.33
N GLU A 159 8.14 -26.16 14.42
CA GLU A 159 9.44 -25.75 13.88
C GLU A 159 9.79 -24.32 14.26
N GLY A 160 10.41 -24.13 15.43
CA GLY A 160 11.05 -22.87 15.81
C GLY A 160 10.12 -21.65 15.84
N ALA A 161 8.83 -21.90 16.05
CA ALA A 161 7.82 -20.84 16.08
C ALA A 161 8.07 -19.92 17.28
N HIS A 162 8.17 -18.63 17.01
CA HIS A 162 8.21 -17.62 18.06
C HIS A 162 7.61 -16.30 17.54
N LEU A 163 7.09 -15.51 18.46
CA LEU A 163 6.56 -14.19 18.20
C LEU A 163 7.24 -13.16 19.09
N ASN A 164 7.82 -12.14 18.50
CA ASN A 164 8.34 -10.99 19.22
C ASN A 164 7.37 -9.81 19.09
N ILE A 165 6.86 -9.32 20.22
CA ILE A 165 5.97 -8.16 20.27
C ILE A 165 6.74 -7.00 20.89
N SER A 166 7.10 -6.02 20.07
CA SER A 166 7.76 -4.79 20.49
C SER A 166 6.81 -3.59 20.43
N GLY A 167 7.04 -2.62 21.28
CA GLY A 167 6.23 -1.41 21.35
C GLY A 167 6.65 -0.49 22.49
N ILE A 168 6.11 0.73 22.51
CA ILE A 168 6.39 1.72 23.56
C ILE A 168 5.91 1.20 24.90
N SER A 169 6.75 1.32 25.94
CA SER A 169 6.40 0.95 27.30
C SER A 169 5.35 1.90 27.89
N GLY A 170 4.48 1.38 28.77
CA GLY A 170 3.48 2.17 29.49
C GLY A 170 2.08 2.21 28.89
N LEU A 171 1.89 1.79 27.62
CA LEU A 171 0.57 1.80 26.97
C LEU A 171 -0.16 0.43 26.99
N ALA A 172 0.33 -0.55 27.72
CA ALA A 172 -0.20 -1.92 27.80
C ALA A 172 -0.45 -2.63 26.46
N SER A 173 -0.14 -1.99 25.33
CA SER A 173 -0.44 -2.49 23.98
C SER A 173 0.21 -3.83 23.68
N LYS A 174 1.43 -4.07 24.16
CA LYS A 174 2.15 -5.34 23.97
C LYS A 174 1.43 -6.49 24.65
N THR A 175 1.09 -6.33 25.93
CA THR A 175 0.40 -7.34 26.71
C THR A 175 -1.00 -7.59 26.18
N SER A 176 -1.75 -6.51 25.89
CA SER A 176 -3.11 -6.65 25.32
C SER A 176 -3.11 -7.37 23.99
N TYR A 177 -2.13 -7.10 23.12
CA TYR A 177 -2.04 -7.80 21.83
C TYR A 177 -1.62 -9.25 22.01
N ALA A 178 -0.70 -9.56 22.92
CA ALA A 178 -0.35 -10.94 23.25
C ALA A 178 -1.57 -11.73 23.76
N MET A 179 -2.34 -11.15 24.69
CA MET A 179 -3.57 -11.76 25.20
C MET A 179 -4.64 -11.95 24.10
N PHE A 180 -4.78 -10.97 23.19
CA PHE A 180 -5.66 -11.11 22.03
C PHE A 180 -5.26 -12.31 21.16
N LEU A 181 -3.97 -12.45 20.84
CA LEU A 181 -3.50 -13.58 20.03
C LEU A 181 -3.69 -14.92 20.74
N MET A 182 -3.39 -14.99 22.04
CA MET A 182 -3.65 -16.22 22.83
C MET A 182 -5.13 -16.61 22.79
N LYS A 183 -6.02 -15.64 22.98
CA LYS A 183 -7.46 -15.85 22.89
C LYS A 183 -7.88 -16.29 21.49
N ALA A 184 -7.35 -15.67 20.43
CA ALA A 184 -7.62 -16.04 19.04
C ALA A 184 -7.19 -17.49 18.74
N ILE A 185 -6.02 -17.90 19.23
CA ILE A 185 -5.54 -19.29 19.11
C ILE A 185 -6.49 -20.25 19.78
N GLN A 186 -6.89 -19.98 21.03
CA GLN A 186 -7.85 -20.83 21.77
C GLN A 186 -9.19 -20.94 21.05
N ASP A 187 -9.75 -19.82 20.57
CA ASP A 187 -11.04 -19.81 19.88
C ASP A 187 -11.01 -20.59 18.55
N VAL A 188 -9.88 -20.53 17.83
CA VAL A 188 -9.71 -21.34 16.61
C VAL A 188 -9.57 -22.81 16.96
N ALA A 189 -8.79 -23.17 17.98
CA ALA A 189 -8.63 -24.54 18.43
C ALA A 189 -9.97 -25.17 18.87
N ILE A 190 -10.78 -24.44 19.63
CA ILE A 190 -12.12 -24.86 20.04
C ILE A 190 -13.02 -25.10 18.82
N ARG A 191 -13.04 -24.18 17.86
CA ARG A 191 -13.83 -24.29 16.62
C ARG A 191 -13.42 -25.49 15.77
N GLU A 192 -12.17 -25.80 15.71
CA GLU A 192 -11.62 -26.90 14.91
C GLU A 192 -11.55 -28.21 15.69
N ASN A 193 -12.02 -28.23 16.93
CA ASN A 193 -11.98 -29.39 17.84
C ASN A 193 -10.56 -29.96 18.02
N LYS A 194 -9.55 -29.06 18.01
CA LYS A 194 -8.14 -29.37 18.24
C LYS A 194 -7.76 -29.04 19.69
N GLU A 195 -6.82 -29.78 20.25
CA GLU A 195 -6.25 -29.44 21.55
C GLU A 195 -5.48 -28.10 21.40
N SER A 196 -5.79 -27.12 22.25
CA SER A 196 -5.03 -25.89 22.36
C SER A 196 -4.03 -26.01 23.49
N VAL A 197 -2.76 -25.75 23.19
CA VAL A 197 -1.75 -25.55 24.22
C VAL A 197 -1.86 -24.09 24.66
N ALA A 198 -2.28 -23.85 25.90
CA ALA A 198 -2.31 -22.55 26.52
C ALA A 198 -1.18 -22.45 27.57
#